data_70bc9178c8a0123bbd166fb81cf4480b
#
_entry.id   70bc9178c8a0123bbd166fb81cf4480b
#
_cell.length_a   1.000
_cell.length_b   1.000
_cell.length_c   1.000
_cell.angle_alpha   90.00
_cell.angle_beta   90.00
_cell.angle_gamma   90.00
#
_symmetry.space_group_name_H-M   'P 1'
#
loop_
_entity.id
_entity.type
_entity.pdbx_description
1 polymer ?
#
loop_
_entity_poly.entity_id
_entity_poly.type
_entity_poly.pdbx_seq_one_letter_code
_entity_poly.pdbx_strand_id
1 'polypeptide(L)'
;MDASNAKIQYESGQDLVSFVALTDQGDHKDFRSAGELWSNREGYEPDVKPNGLATGGAVSAAASGSNDVVDVAALTCYLAGVLTTVGASTDLAIARPTASHVKYSITVTSAGAISAVKGTESTAFSTTRGAAGGPPLILTDSIEIAQVWLSAAASAVITAAEIKQVVGTHCERYDYPTWEEKRFNVEGGVIGYAGILFASALPLIHSATSPVVAVPKAVYAQYYEPAFTDVTKASDFVPPETTHSVSSKQIYQMTLGSSSSALNQGSFTAYLQDGISDGLLALKNCTLFFKFFQNALNSTPYILTQGKLGITRTFPAGDQITAACTISAEAAASEVNG
;
A
#
# COMPACT_ATOMS: atom_id res chain seq x y z
N MET A 1 -27.13 -25.42 15.40
CA MET A 1 -26.31 -26.06 14.36
C MET A 1 -25.28 -26.93 15.06
N ASP A 2 -25.08 -28.12 14.59
CA ASP A 2 -24.05 -29.01 15.12
C ASP A 2 -22.70 -28.61 14.51
N ALA A 3 -21.68 -28.38 15.32
CA ALA A 3 -20.33 -28.01 14.88
C ALA A 3 -19.52 -29.18 14.31
N SER A 4 -20.15 -30.32 14.08
CA SER A 4 -19.49 -31.54 13.56
C SER A 4 -18.86 -31.36 12.17
N ASN A 5 -19.23 -30.29 11.45
CA ASN A 5 -18.70 -29.96 10.12
C ASN A 5 -17.85 -28.68 10.13
N ALA A 6 -17.31 -28.28 11.30
CA ALA A 6 -16.45 -27.13 11.41
C ALA A 6 -15.02 -27.42 10.91
N LYS A 7 -14.30 -26.37 10.52
CA LYS A 7 -12.87 -26.43 10.23
C LYS A 7 -12.12 -25.26 10.80
N ILE A 8 -10.84 -25.49 11.09
CA ILE A 8 -9.88 -24.45 11.45
C ILE A 8 -8.81 -24.39 10.34
N GLN A 9 -8.52 -23.19 9.90
CA GLN A 9 -7.39 -22.90 9.02
C GLN A 9 -6.37 -22.08 9.78
N TYR A 10 -5.11 -22.28 9.50
CA TYR A 10 -4.01 -21.48 10.00
C TYR A 10 -3.17 -20.94 8.85
N GLU A 11 -2.53 -19.82 9.07
CA GLU A 11 -1.56 -19.24 8.14
C GLU A 11 -0.33 -20.14 8.04
N SER A 12 -0.25 -20.89 6.95
CA SER A 12 0.83 -21.87 6.71
C SER A 12 2.00 -21.28 5.93
N GLY A 13 1.77 -20.20 5.20
CA GLY A 13 2.72 -19.54 4.34
C GLY A 13 2.33 -18.11 4.02
N GLN A 14 3.04 -17.54 3.06
CA GLN A 14 2.86 -16.17 2.57
C GLN A 14 2.89 -16.19 1.05
N ASP A 15 1.88 -15.63 0.44
CA ASP A 15 1.80 -15.44 -1.00
C ASP A 15 2.20 -14.01 -1.36
N LEU A 16 3.19 -13.90 -2.25
CA LEU A 16 3.66 -12.60 -2.72
C LEU A 16 2.67 -11.99 -3.69
N VAL A 17 2.14 -10.84 -3.34
CA VAL A 17 1.43 -9.95 -4.26
C VAL A 17 2.44 -8.99 -4.86
N SER A 18 2.70 -9.13 -6.16
CA SER A 18 3.60 -8.25 -6.90
C SER A 18 3.09 -6.80 -6.87
N PHE A 19 3.93 -5.84 -7.27
CA PHE A 19 3.57 -4.43 -7.24
C PHE A 19 2.21 -4.16 -7.90
N VAL A 20 1.28 -3.69 -7.09
CA VAL A 20 -0.07 -3.28 -7.48
C VAL A 20 -0.31 -1.84 -7.07
N ALA A 21 -1.12 -1.12 -7.86
CA ALA A 21 -1.50 0.23 -7.50
C ALA A 21 -2.38 0.23 -6.24
N LEU A 22 -2.08 1.13 -5.33
CA LEU A 22 -2.90 1.37 -4.15
C LEU A 22 -4.03 2.33 -4.48
N THR A 23 -5.13 2.20 -3.76
CA THR A 23 -6.31 3.07 -3.90
C THR A 23 -6.21 4.27 -2.96
N ASP A 24 -6.25 5.47 -3.51
CA ASP A 24 -6.38 6.71 -2.74
C ASP A 24 -7.74 6.75 -2.02
N GLN A 25 -7.73 7.05 -0.72
CA GLN A 25 -8.95 7.13 0.09
C GLN A 25 -9.65 8.50 -0.02
N GLY A 26 -9.20 9.37 -0.92
CA GLY A 26 -9.82 10.66 -1.24
C GLY A 26 -9.16 11.88 -0.57
N ASP A 27 -8.19 11.66 0.29
CA ASP A 27 -7.44 12.73 0.95
C ASP A 27 -6.02 12.92 0.37
N HIS A 28 -5.62 12.09 -0.60
CA HIS A 28 -4.31 12.06 -1.25
C HIS A 28 -3.15 11.81 -0.27
N LYS A 29 -3.44 11.21 0.86
CA LYS A 29 -2.49 10.88 1.93
C LYS A 29 -2.57 9.43 2.35
N ASP A 30 -3.77 8.90 2.42
CA ASP A 30 -4.06 7.53 2.79
C ASP A 30 -4.33 6.70 1.54
N PHE A 31 -3.48 5.69 1.30
CA PHE A 31 -3.58 4.77 0.18
C PHE A 31 -3.67 3.36 0.71
N ARG A 32 -4.63 2.59 0.22
CA ARG A 32 -4.90 1.22 0.69
C ARG A 32 -4.70 0.19 -0.40
N SER A 33 -4.21 -0.98 0.01
CA SER A 33 -4.16 -2.15 -0.85
C SER A 33 -5.57 -2.72 -1.05
N ALA A 34 -5.75 -3.47 -2.14
CA ALA A 34 -6.98 -4.22 -2.38
C ALA A 34 -7.09 -5.49 -1.50
N GLY A 35 -5.98 -5.95 -0.90
CA GLY A 35 -5.95 -7.13 -0.03
C GLY A 35 -6.63 -6.86 1.31
N GLU A 36 -7.35 -7.87 1.83
CA GLU A 36 -8.06 -7.76 3.10
C GLU A 36 -7.16 -8.06 4.31
N LEU A 37 -6.13 -8.86 4.12
CA LEU A 37 -5.20 -9.27 5.16
C LEU A 37 -3.77 -8.98 4.74
N TRP A 38 -2.98 -8.58 5.71
CA TRP A 38 -1.55 -8.36 5.55
C TRP A 38 -0.80 -9.16 6.61
N SER A 39 0.17 -9.96 6.19
CA SER A 39 1.06 -10.59 7.14
C SER A 39 1.95 -9.55 7.83
N ASN A 40 2.07 -9.70 9.16
CA ASN A 40 3.01 -8.91 9.95
C ASN A 40 4.18 -9.75 10.48
N ARG A 41 4.42 -10.89 9.88
CA ARG A 41 5.56 -11.73 10.23
C ARG A 41 6.85 -11.02 9.84
N GLU A 42 7.85 -11.14 10.69
CA GLU A 42 9.20 -10.65 10.42
C GLU A 42 9.73 -11.23 9.11
N GLY A 43 10.30 -10.38 8.25
CA GLY A 43 10.82 -10.75 6.93
C GLY A 43 9.79 -10.69 5.79
N TYR A 44 8.56 -10.24 6.08
CA TYR A 44 7.48 -10.09 5.09
C TYR A 44 6.92 -8.66 5.07
N GLU A 45 7.80 -7.69 5.29
CA GLU A 45 7.46 -6.28 5.23
C GLU A 45 7.10 -5.89 3.79
N PRO A 46 6.12 -5.02 3.58
CA PRO A 46 5.77 -4.53 2.26
C PRO A 46 6.85 -3.60 1.72
N ASP A 47 7.00 -3.60 0.42
CA ASP A 47 7.82 -2.64 -0.32
C ASP A 47 6.90 -1.67 -1.05
N VAL A 48 7.00 -0.37 -0.72
CA VAL A 48 6.13 0.66 -1.26
C VAL A 48 6.91 1.65 -2.10
N LYS A 49 6.45 1.86 -3.33
CA LYS A 49 7.12 2.70 -4.31
C LYS A 49 6.15 3.67 -4.97
N PRO A 50 6.08 4.91 -4.49
CA PRO A 50 5.46 5.99 -5.27
C PRO A 50 6.21 6.18 -6.59
N ASN A 51 5.49 6.53 -7.64
CA ASN A 51 6.15 6.94 -8.87
C ASN A 51 7.03 8.17 -8.63
N GLY A 52 8.21 8.23 -9.25
CA GLY A 52 9.09 9.38 -9.10
C GLY A 52 10.49 9.18 -9.64
N LEU A 53 11.17 10.27 -9.89
CA LEU A 53 12.55 10.32 -10.36
C LEU A 53 13.51 9.92 -9.24
N ALA A 54 14.30 8.87 -9.45
CA ALA A 54 15.30 8.40 -8.49
C ALA A 54 16.65 9.08 -8.70
N THR A 55 17.20 9.06 -9.93
CA THR A 55 18.49 9.68 -10.23
C THR A 55 18.50 10.33 -11.60
N GLY A 56 19.39 11.28 -11.85
CA GLY A 56 19.57 11.91 -13.16
C GLY A 56 18.41 12.80 -13.58
N GLY A 57 18.09 12.81 -14.90
CA GLY A 57 16.95 13.52 -15.46
C GLY A 57 17.10 15.03 -15.52
N ALA A 58 18.32 15.56 -15.50
CA ALA A 58 18.55 16.98 -15.70
C ALA A 58 18.09 17.38 -17.09
N VAL A 59 17.25 18.41 -17.18
CA VAL A 59 16.84 19.05 -18.44
C VAL A 59 17.67 20.31 -18.65
N SER A 60 18.23 20.46 -19.80
CA SER A 60 19.10 21.58 -20.14
C SER A 60 18.78 22.16 -21.53
N ALA A 61 19.30 23.37 -21.80
CA ALA A 61 19.34 23.88 -23.13
C ALA A 61 20.07 22.88 -24.04
N ALA A 62 19.59 22.69 -25.27
CA ALA A 62 20.16 21.71 -26.18
C ALA A 62 21.62 22.05 -26.55
N ALA A 63 22.50 21.07 -26.42
CA ALA A 63 23.92 21.21 -26.76
C ALA A 63 24.15 21.49 -28.25
N SER A 64 23.19 21.10 -29.09
CA SER A 64 23.21 21.40 -30.54
C SER A 64 23.10 22.89 -30.84
N GLY A 65 22.59 23.70 -29.90
CA GLY A 65 22.25 25.09 -30.13
C GLY A 65 21.05 25.30 -31.08
N SER A 66 20.32 24.23 -31.38
CA SER A 66 19.11 24.29 -32.22
C SER A 66 17.99 25.01 -31.48
N ASN A 67 17.13 25.66 -32.28
CA ASN A 67 15.94 26.32 -31.72
C ASN A 67 14.88 25.32 -31.27
N ASP A 68 14.14 25.70 -30.24
CA ASP A 68 12.91 25.03 -29.81
C ASP A 68 13.11 23.56 -29.43
N VAL A 69 14.26 23.26 -28.84
CA VAL A 69 14.61 21.91 -28.33
C VAL A 69 15.30 21.99 -26.97
N VAL A 70 15.23 20.92 -26.23
CA VAL A 70 15.93 20.71 -24.95
C VAL A 70 16.61 19.35 -24.92
N ASP A 71 17.66 19.20 -24.13
CA ASP A 71 18.31 17.93 -23.85
C ASP A 71 17.85 17.42 -22.50
N VAL A 72 17.67 16.10 -22.37
CA VAL A 72 17.35 15.39 -21.13
C VAL A 72 18.47 14.40 -20.86
N ALA A 73 19.12 14.52 -19.72
CA ALA A 73 20.14 13.57 -19.27
C ALA A 73 19.52 12.20 -18.93
N ALA A 74 20.32 11.14 -19.08
CA ALA A 74 19.93 9.80 -18.64
C ALA A 74 19.45 9.81 -17.20
N LEU A 75 18.49 8.94 -16.88
CA LEU A 75 17.83 8.92 -15.59
C LEU A 75 17.41 7.51 -15.16
N THR A 76 17.15 7.35 -13.88
CA THR A 76 16.37 6.24 -13.35
C THR A 76 15.17 6.76 -12.62
N CYS A 77 14.03 6.05 -12.71
CA CYS A 77 12.80 6.43 -12.04
C CYS A 77 12.03 5.19 -11.61
N TYR A 78 11.21 5.31 -10.57
CA TYR A 78 10.22 4.30 -10.23
C TYR A 78 8.91 4.63 -10.92
N LEU A 79 8.41 3.66 -11.67
CA LEU A 79 7.10 3.69 -12.33
C LEU A 79 6.46 2.32 -12.20
N ALA A 80 5.24 2.27 -11.73
CA ALA A 80 4.51 1.04 -11.42
C ALA A 80 5.29 0.07 -10.50
N GLY A 81 6.01 0.62 -9.52
CA GLY A 81 6.83 -0.15 -8.59
C GLY A 81 8.19 -0.63 -9.15
N VAL A 82 8.44 -0.45 -10.44
CA VAL A 82 9.65 -0.94 -11.12
C VAL A 82 10.66 0.19 -11.34
N LEU A 83 11.93 -0.09 -11.02
CA LEU A 83 13.02 0.82 -11.34
C LEU A 83 13.31 0.76 -12.84
N THR A 84 12.97 1.82 -13.54
CA THR A 84 13.16 1.96 -14.98
C THR A 84 14.39 2.83 -15.27
N THR A 85 15.26 2.35 -16.14
CA THR A 85 16.43 3.12 -16.64
C THR A 85 16.11 3.69 -18.01
N VAL A 86 16.29 4.98 -18.16
CA VAL A 86 15.98 5.72 -19.40
C VAL A 86 17.23 6.40 -19.91
N GLY A 87 17.55 6.18 -21.17
CA GLY A 87 18.68 6.83 -21.86
C GLY A 87 18.49 8.34 -22.00
N ALA A 88 19.58 9.06 -22.23
CA ALA A 88 19.51 10.48 -22.54
C ALA A 88 18.72 10.71 -23.84
N SER A 89 17.99 11.83 -23.90
CA SER A 89 17.32 12.32 -25.10
C SER A 89 17.92 13.66 -25.49
N THR A 90 18.35 13.78 -26.74
CA THR A 90 18.85 15.04 -27.30
C THR A 90 17.82 15.65 -28.23
N ASP A 91 17.81 16.97 -28.29
CA ASP A 91 16.95 17.75 -29.18
C ASP A 91 15.45 17.39 -29.07
N LEU A 92 14.95 17.20 -27.82
CA LEU A 92 13.53 17.01 -27.59
C LEU A 92 12.77 18.28 -28.01
N ALA A 93 11.88 18.14 -28.97
CA ALA A 93 11.17 19.27 -29.58
C ALA A 93 10.14 19.89 -28.62
N ILE A 94 10.15 21.20 -28.52
CA ILE A 94 9.24 22.04 -27.70
C ILE A 94 8.66 23.14 -28.60
N ALA A 95 7.43 23.00 -29.05
CA ALA A 95 6.83 23.98 -29.95
C ALA A 95 6.56 25.32 -29.25
N ARG A 96 6.97 26.44 -29.85
CA ARG A 96 6.66 27.80 -29.36
C ARG A 96 5.13 28.03 -29.31
N PRO A 97 4.63 28.89 -28.40
CA PRO A 97 3.22 29.23 -28.37
C PRO A 97 2.86 30.09 -29.62
N THR A 98 1.61 29.97 -30.06
CA THR A 98 1.00 30.91 -31.02
C THR A 98 0.46 32.17 -30.30
N ALA A 99 -0.02 32.01 -29.06
CA ALA A 99 -0.18 33.10 -28.11
C ALA A 99 1.16 33.39 -27.42
N SER A 100 1.20 34.29 -26.44
CA SER A 100 2.48 34.73 -25.86
C SER A 100 3.06 33.77 -24.82
N HIS A 101 2.27 32.91 -24.17
CA HIS A 101 2.74 32.09 -23.05
C HIS A 101 2.23 30.65 -23.10
N VAL A 102 3.13 29.69 -22.85
CA VAL A 102 2.80 28.27 -22.67
C VAL A 102 3.78 27.64 -21.68
N LYS A 103 3.31 26.66 -20.92
CA LYS A 103 4.14 25.77 -20.10
C LYS A 103 4.07 24.36 -20.67
N TYR A 104 5.22 23.69 -20.69
CA TYR A 104 5.34 22.27 -21.00
C TYR A 104 5.73 21.52 -19.73
N SER A 105 5.22 20.31 -19.59
CA SER A 105 5.75 19.31 -18.66
C SER A 105 6.61 18.33 -19.44
N ILE A 106 7.87 18.18 -19.05
CA ILE A 106 8.74 17.12 -19.57
C ILE A 106 8.46 15.89 -18.75
N THR A 107 8.03 14.82 -19.40
CA THR A 107 7.53 13.60 -18.74
C THR A 107 8.28 12.37 -19.18
N VAL A 108 8.27 11.35 -18.31
CA VAL A 108 8.79 10.01 -18.60
C VAL A 108 7.68 9.01 -18.31
N THR A 109 7.41 8.10 -19.24
CA THR A 109 6.43 7.01 -19.08
C THR A 109 7.10 5.73 -18.60
N SER A 110 6.28 4.76 -18.13
CA SER A 110 6.75 3.42 -17.72
C SER A 110 7.45 2.65 -18.84
N ALA A 111 7.17 2.98 -20.09
CA ALA A 111 7.87 2.44 -21.26
C ALA A 111 9.25 3.10 -21.51
N GLY A 112 9.69 4.03 -20.64
CA GLY A 112 10.94 4.77 -20.80
C GLY A 112 10.90 5.86 -21.88
N ALA A 113 9.72 6.23 -22.37
CA ALA A 113 9.59 7.29 -23.35
C ALA A 113 9.63 8.66 -22.68
N ILE A 114 10.52 9.54 -23.15
CA ILE A 114 10.58 10.94 -22.77
C ILE A 114 9.71 11.75 -23.75
N SER A 115 8.86 12.63 -23.22
CA SER A 115 7.99 13.48 -24.05
C SER A 115 7.78 14.85 -23.43
N ALA A 116 7.40 15.82 -24.27
CA ALA A 116 7.00 17.16 -23.84
C ALA A 116 5.48 17.32 -23.98
N VAL A 117 4.78 17.41 -22.87
CA VAL A 117 3.33 17.60 -22.85
C VAL A 117 3.04 19.09 -22.83
N LYS A 118 2.33 19.58 -23.86
CA LYS A 118 1.98 20.99 -24.01
C LYS A 118 0.78 21.38 -23.14
N GLY A 119 0.91 22.46 -22.38
CA GLY A 119 -0.20 23.10 -21.69
C GLY A 119 -1.06 23.97 -22.61
N THR A 120 -2.19 24.45 -22.12
CA THR A 120 -3.04 25.42 -22.82
C THR A 120 -2.38 26.78 -22.87
N GLU A 121 -2.29 27.37 -24.06
CA GLU A 121 -1.70 28.68 -24.25
C GLU A 121 -2.54 29.81 -23.63
N SER A 122 -1.87 30.92 -23.27
CA SER A 122 -2.51 32.11 -22.67
C SER A 122 -1.67 33.36 -22.96
N THR A 123 -2.22 34.52 -22.60
CA THR A 123 -1.51 35.82 -22.63
C THR A 123 -0.62 36.04 -21.39
N ALA A 124 -0.74 35.18 -20.34
CA ALA A 124 0.07 35.25 -19.14
C ALA A 124 0.29 33.83 -18.58
N PHE A 125 1.35 33.65 -17.77
CA PHE A 125 1.55 32.41 -17.02
C PHE A 125 0.56 32.29 -15.85
N SER A 126 0.06 31.07 -15.65
CA SER A 126 -0.73 30.65 -14.50
C SER A 126 0.08 29.66 -13.64
N THR A 127 -0.13 29.64 -12.33
CA THR A 127 0.40 28.61 -11.42
C THR A 127 -0.55 27.42 -11.30
N THR A 128 -1.80 27.57 -11.74
CA THR A 128 -2.81 26.52 -11.63
C THR A 128 -2.60 25.49 -12.74
N ARG A 129 -2.39 24.25 -12.36
CA ARG A 129 -2.23 23.13 -13.28
C ARG A 129 -3.55 22.86 -14.03
N GLY A 130 -3.44 22.58 -15.32
CA GLY A 130 -4.59 22.38 -16.22
C GLY A 130 -5.28 23.68 -16.69
N ALA A 131 -4.97 24.83 -16.09
CA ALA A 131 -5.49 26.13 -16.53
C ALA A 131 -4.72 26.68 -17.75
N ALA A 132 -5.33 27.62 -18.48
CA ALA A 132 -4.66 28.34 -19.55
C ALA A 132 -3.43 29.10 -19.02
N GLY A 133 -2.28 28.92 -19.66
CA GLY A 133 -0.97 29.43 -19.23
C GLY A 133 -0.35 28.65 -18.05
N GLY A 134 -1.05 27.64 -17.50
CA GLY A 134 -0.55 26.77 -16.44
C GLY A 134 0.14 25.50 -16.98
N PRO A 135 0.81 24.73 -16.09
CA PRO A 135 1.35 23.44 -16.45
C PRO A 135 0.21 22.48 -16.86
N PRO A 136 0.41 21.59 -17.83
CA PRO A 136 -0.59 20.59 -18.19
C PRO A 136 -0.77 19.53 -17.09
N LEU A 137 -1.90 18.82 -17.12
CA LEU A 137 -2.03 17.53 -16.47
C LEU A 137 -1.35 16.48 -17.35
N ILE A 138 -0.71 15.49 -16.71
CA ILE A 138 0.05 14.43 -17.37
C ILE A 138 -0.64 13.08 -17.12
N LEU A 139 -0.27 12.04 -17.87
CA LEU A 139 -0.83 10.70 -17.71
C LEU A 139 -0.43 10.09 -16.36
N THR A 140 -1.30 9.26 -15.79
CA THR A 140 -1.10 8.61 -14.49
C THR A 140 0.08 7.63 -14.47
N ASP A 141 0.46 7.07 -15.62
CA ASP A 141 1.59 6.16 -15.79
C ASP A 141 2.91 6.89 -16.11
N SER A 142 2.95 8.19 -15.95
CA SER A 142 4.12 9.03 -16.19
C SER A 142 4.51 9.84 -14.96
N ILE A 143 5.72 10.41 -14.98
CA ILE A 143 6.18 11.39 -13.98
C ILE A 143 6.63 12.67 -14.68
N GLU A 144 6.48 13.82 -14.00
CA GLU A 144 7.05 15.09 -14.43
C GLU A 144 8.48 15.22 -13.91
N ILE A 145 9.45 15.48 -14.81
CA ILE A 145 10.86 15.65 -14.44
C ILE A 145 11.33 17.10 -14.56
N ALA A 146 10.61 17.93 -15.33
CA ALA A 146 10.86 19.36 -15.47
C ALA A 146 9.66 20.06 -16.11
N GLN A 147 9.67 21.40 -16.06
CA GLN A 147 8.78 22.24 -16.85
C GLN A 147 9.61 23.18 -17.72
N VAL A 148 9.10 23.51 -18.92
CA VAL A 148 9.66 24.56 -19.79
C VAL A 148 8.60 25.65 -19.96
N TRP A 149 8.98 26.88 -19.63
CA TRP A 149 8.08 28.04 -19.63
C TRP A 149 8.46 28.98 -20.75
N LEU A 150 7.67 29.09 -21.80
CA LEU A 150 7.92 29.89 -22.97
C LEU A 150 7.01 31.11 -22.99
N SER A 151 7.61 32.31 -23.15
CA SER A 151 6.90 33.58 -23.17
C SER A 151 6.96 34.29 -24.53
N ALA A 152 7.52 33.64 -25.56
CA ALA A 152 7.65 34.22 -26.92
C ALA A 152 7.29 33.22 -27.99
N ALA A 153 6.59 33.67 -29.04
CA ALA A 153 6.20 32.85 -30.17
C ALA A 153 7.35 32.69 -31.21
N ALA A 154 8.32 33.58 -31.20
CA ALA A 154 9.44 33.50 -32.13
C ALA A 154 10.36 32.32 -31.82
N SER A 155 10.71 31.52 -32.82
CA SER A 155 11.66 30.43 -32.72
C SER A 155 13.02 30.92 -32.23
N ALA A 156 13.53 30.33 -31.17
CA ALA A 156 14.80 30.66 -30.53
C ALA A 156 15.33 29.50 -29.68
N VAL A 157 16.62 29.52 -29.42
CA VAL A 157 17.22 28.57 -28.43
C VAL A 157 16.55 28.71 -27.11
N ILE A 158 16.15 27.55 -26.48
CA ILE A 158 15.59 27.53 -25.15
C ILE A 158 16.71 27.75 -24.15
N THR A 159 16.51 28.70 -23.23
CA THR A 159 17.52 29.12 -22.27
C THR A 159 17.31 28.37 -20.91
N ALA A 160 18.37 28.33 -20.10
CA ALA A 160 18.28 27.75 -18.74
C ALA A 160 17.26 28.50 -17.88
N ALA A 161 16.98 29.77 -18.14
CA ALA A 161 15.97 30.53 -17.41
C ALA A 161 14.53 30.11 -17.71
N GLU A 162 14.28 29.48 -18.85
CA GLU A 162 12.98 28.93 -19.26
C GLU A 162 12.74 27.51 -18.69
N ILE A 163 13.78 26.80 -18.25
CA ILE A 163 13.72 25.44 -17.71
C ILE A 163 13.57 25.51 -16.17
N LYS A 164 12.62 24.74 -15.65
CA LYS A 164 12.28 24.71 -14.22
C LYS A 164 12.32 23.28 -13.71
N GLN A 165 13.12 23.00 -12.64
CA GLN A 165 13.30 21.68 -12.05
C GLN A 165 13.29 21.68 -10.52
N VAL A 166 12.50 22.56 -9.88
CA VAL A 166 12.36 22.55 -8.43
C VAL A 166 11.54 21.35 -8.00
N VAL A 167 12.12 20.51 -7.16
CA VAL A 167 11.49 19.33 -6.59
C VAL A 167 10.20 19.70 -5.84
N GLY A 168 9.15 18.91 -6.02
CA GLY A 168 7.83 19.16 -5.44
C GLY A 168 7.00 20.25 -6.14
N THR A 169 7.60 20.97 -7.12
CA THR A 169 6.91 22.00 -7.88
C THR A 169 6.91 21.70 -9.38
N HIS A 170 8.08 21.32 -9.91
CA HIS A 170 8.32 21.09 -11.34
C HIS A 170 8.88 19.69 -11.61
N CYS A 171 9.26 18.95 -10.59
CA CYS A 171 9.88 17.65 -10.68
C CYS A 171 9.34 16.74 -9.59
N GLU A 172 8.88 15.56 -9.97
CA GLU A 172 8.42 14.52 -9.04
C GLU A 172 9.55 13.57 -8.70
N ARG A 173 10.15 13.75 -7.51
CA ARG A 173 11.19 12.83 -7.02
C ARG A 173 10.57 11.61 -6.35
N TYR A 174 11.32 10.49 -6.38
CA TYR A 174 10.92 9.26 -5.69
C TYR A 174 10.89 9.40 -4.18
N ASP A 175 11.84 10.12 -3.62
CA ASP A 175 11.98 10.41 -2.18
C ASP A 175 11.01 11.48 -1.67
N TYR A 176 10.13 11.97 -2.51
CA TYR A 176 9.12 12.95 -2.18
C TYR A 176 7.74 12.52 -2.72
N PRO A 177 6.67 12.59 -1.89
CA PRO A 177 6.67 12.88 -0.45
C PRO A 177 7.16 11.69 0.38
N THR A 178 7.54 11.93 1.63
CA THR A 178 7.80 10.86 2.61
C THR A 178 6.50 10.13 2.93
N TRP A 179 6.58 8.86 3.24
CA TRP A 179 5.45 8.00 3.55
C TRP A 179 5.71 7.14 4.78
N GLU A 180 4.62 6.69 5.43
CA GLU A 180 4.64 5.75 6.55
C GLU A 180 3.66 4.61 6.26
N GLU A 181 4.04 3.40 6.60
CA GLU A 181 3.15 2.27 6.55
C GLU A 181 2.16 2.31 7.71
N LYS A 182 0.90 2.01 7.42
CA LYS A 182 -0.15 1.94 8.42
C LYS A 182 -0.98 0.69 8.25
N ARG A 183 -1.26 0.05 9.39
CA ARG A 183 -2.29 -0.98 9.46
C ARG A 183 -3.59 -0.36 9.91
N PHE A 184 -4.65 -0.78 9.28
CA PHE A 184 -5.99 -0.37 9.65
C PHE A 184 -6.69 -1.55 10.32
N ASN A 185 -7.20 -1.35 11.52
CA ASN A 185 -8.08 -2.30 12.16
C ASN A 185 -9.47 -2.18 11.54
N VAL A 186 -10.08 -3.31 11.22
CA VAL A 186 -11.52 -3.37 10.95
C VAL A 186 -12.26 -3.22 12.27
N GLU A 187 -13.43 -2.61 12.24
CA GLU A 187 -14.33 -2.54 13.39
C GLU A 187 -14.56 -3.95 13.95
N GLY A 188 -14.14 -4.19 15.22
CA GLY A 188 -14.13 -5.53 15.80
C GLY A 188 -12.74 -6.05 16.21
N GLY A 189 -11.65 -5.35 15.90
CA GLY A 189 -10.35 -5.51 16.56
C GLY A 189 -9.28 -6.33 15.84
N VAL A 190 -9.54 -7.03 14.74
CA VAL A 190 -8.51 -7.75 14.00
C VAL A 190 -8.42 -7.29 12.57
N ILE A 191 -7.41 -6.59 12.34
CA ILE A 191 -6.64 -6.25 11.15
C ILE A 191 -7.30 -6.47 9.79
N GLY A 192 -7.63 -5.38 9.12
CA GLY A 192 -8.18 -5.41 7.78
C GLY A 192 -7.16 -5.13 6.68
N TYR A 193 -6.59 -3.97 6.62
CA TYR A 193 -5.91 -3.52 5.39
C TYR A 193 -4.47 -3.11 5.61
N ALA A 194 -3.61 -3.39 4.63
CA ALA A 194 -2.37 -2.68 4.48
C ALA A 194 -2.68 -1.28 3.92
N GLY A 195 -2.30 -0.25 4.64
CA GLY A 195 -2.46 1.13 4.23
C GLY A 195 -1.15 1.88 4.33
N ILE A 196 -1.06 2.96 3.58
CA ILE A 196 0.08 3.84 3.55
C ILE A 196 -0.42 5.25 3.82
N LEU A 197 0.21 5.89 4.77
CA LEU A 197 -0.02 7.28 5.09
C LEU A 197 1.18 8.11 4.64
N PHE A 198 0.92 9.20 3.93
CA PHE A 198 1.95 10.17 3.60
C PHE A 198 1.96 11.30 4.62
N ALA A 199 3.15 11.77 5.00
CA ALA A 199 3.31 12.94 5.87
C ALA A 199 2.78 14.22 5.22
N SER A 200 2.76 14.28 3.88
CA SER A 200 2.16 15.38 3.10
C SER A 200 1.32 14.83 1.96
N ALA A 201 0.29 15.59 1.57
CA ALA A 201 -0.55 15.22 0.43
C ALA A 201 0.27 15.13 -0.87
N LEU A 202 -0.04 14.13 -1.69
CA LEU A 202 0.53 13.99 -3.02
C LEU A 202 0.01 15.10 -3.95
N PRO A 203 0.85 15.60 -4.87
CA PRO A 203 0.44 16.63 -5.80
C PRO A 203 -0.60 16.13 -6.80
N LEU A 204 -1.59 16.96 -7.11
CA LEU A 204 -2.61 16.71 -8.13
C LEU A 204 -2.14 17.13 -9.50
N ILE A 205 -1.26 16.36 -10.15
CA ILE A 205 -0.69 16.71 -11.45
C ILE A 205 -1.01 15.69 -12.54
N HIS A 206 -1.68 14.60 -12.20
CA HIS A 206 -2.04 13.53 -13.10
C HIS A 206 -3.50 13.61 -13.54
N SER A 207 -3.79 13.00 -14.68
CA SER A 207 -5.13 12.90 -15.24
C SER A 207 -5.58 11.44 -15.28
N ALA A 208 -6.68 11.12 -14.61
CA ALA A 208 -7.28 9.78 -14.65
C ALA A 208 -8.10 9.53 -15.92
N THR A 209 -8.77 10.56 -16.46
CA THR A 209 -9.70 10.42 -17.59
C THR A 209 -9.79 11.71 -18.42
N SER A 210 -10.42 11.60 -19.60
CA SER A 210 -10.79 12.77 -20.40
C SER A 210 -12.35 12.92 -20.38
N PRO A 211 -12.90 14.05 -19.99
CA PRO A 211 -12.26 15.28 -19.57
C PRO A 211 -11.42 15.09 -18.29
N VAL A 212 -10.43 15.88 -18.15
CA VAL A 212 -9.35 15.74 -17.20
C VAL A 212 -9.84 15.80 -15.76
N VAL A 213 -9.74 14.67 -15.03
CA VAL A 213 -9.94 14.60 -13.59
C VAL A 213 -8.55 14.57 -12.94
N ALA A 214 -8.24 15.61 -12.16
CA ALA A 214 -6.96 15.71 -11.46
C ALA A 214 -6.90 14.65 -10.34
N VAL A 215 -5.81 13.89 -10.32
CA VAL A 215 -5.54 12.84 -9.34
C VAL A 215 -4.10 12.95 -8.84
N PRO A 216 -3.77 12.41 -7.64
CA PRO A 216 -2.41 12.34 -7.16
C PRO A 216 -1.59 11.37 -8.01
N LYS A 217 -0.26 11.39 -7.86
CA LYS A 217 0.60 10.40 -8.49
C LYS A 217 0.29 8.99 -7.95
N ALA A 218 0.48 7.99 -8.79
CA ALA A 218 0.23 6.61 -8.40
C ALA A 218 1.26 6.11 -7.39
N VAL A 219 0.79 5.31 -6.43
CA VAL A 219 1.58 4.63 -5.41
C VAL A 219 1.40 3.14 -5.58
N TYR A 220 2.48 2.39 -5.59
CA TYR A 220 2.47 0.94 -5.76
C TYR A 220 3.06 0.28 -4.54
N ALA A 221 2.51 -0.87 -4.18
CA ALA A 221 3.06 -1.71 -3.13
C ALA A 221 3.18 -3.16 -3.59
N GLN A 222 4.25 -3.80 -3.16
CA GLN A 222 4.42 -5.24 -3.15
C GLN A 222 4.28 -5.68 -1.69
N TYR A 223 3.46 -6.67 -1.43
CA TYR A 223 3.19 -7.14 -0.06
C TYR A 223 2.89 -8.63 -0.05
N TYR A 224 2.72 -9.18 1.14
CA TYR A 224 2.45 -10.60 1.34
C TYR A 224 1.08 -10.81 1.97
N GLU A 225 0.30 -11.71 1.37
CA GLU A 225 -0.97 -12.16 1.91
C GLU A 225 -0.80 -13.52 2.60
N PRO A 226 -1.47 -13.75 3.73
CA PRO A 226 -1.40 -15.04 4.41
C PRO A 226 -2.03 -16.16 3.56
N ALA A 227 -1.27 -17.20 3.28
CA ALA A 227 -1.78 -18.44 2.70
C ALA A 227 -2.31 -19.35 3.82
N PHE A 228 -3.52 -19.90 3.65
CA PHE A 228 -4.19 -20.69 4.68
C PHE A 228 -4.22 -22.17 4.35
N THR A 229 -3.97 -23.00 5.38
CA THR A 229 -4.06 -24.46 5.29
C THR A 229 -4.97 -24.98 6.41
N ASP A 230 -5.75 -26.03 6.12
CA ASP A 230 -6.62 -26.66 7.11
C ASP A 230 -5.79 -27.37 8.19
N VAL A 231 -6.18 -27.23 9.45
CA VAL A 231 -5.78 -28.17 10.50
C VAL A 231 -6.56 -29.47 10.22
N THR A 232 -5.85 -30.52 9.79
CA THR A 232 -6.46 -31.75 9.25
C THR A 232 -7.52 -32.37 10.18
N LYS A 233 -7.28 -32.31 11.49
CA LYS A 233 -8.24 -32.73 12.52
C LYS A 233 -8.09 -31.80 13.72
N ALA A 234 -9.17 -31.15 14.10
CA ALA A 234 -9.19 -30.25 15.25
C ALA A 234 -10.52 -30.34 15.99
N SER A 235 -10.50 -29.96 17.27
CA SER A 235 -11.68 -29.78 18.11
C SER A 235 -11.52 -28.62 19.08
N ASP A 236 -12.60 -28.27 19.75
CA ASP A 236 -12.64 -27.39 20.91
C ASP A 236 -12.03 -25.99 20.64
N PHE A 237 -12.35 -25.40 19.49
CA PHE A 237 -11.91 -24.04 19.20
C PHE A 237 -12.61 -23.05 20.13
N VAL A 238 -11.81 -22.25 20.81
CA VAL A 238 -12.23 -21.11 21.62
C VAL A 238 -11.57 -19.86 21.04
N PRO A 239 -12.34 -18.89 20.54
CA PRO A 239 -11.76 -17.64 20.05
C PRO A 239 -11.22 -16.80 21.23
N PRO A 240 -10.20 -15.95 20.98
CA PRO A 240 -9.80 -14.94 21.96
C PRO A 240 -10.88 -13.86 22.05
N GLU A 241 -11.46 -13.67 23.23
CA GLU A 241 -12.55 -12.73 23.47
C GLU A 241 -12.24 -11.81 24.66
N THR A 242 -12.78 -10.60 24.61
CA THR A 242 -12.69 -9.67 25.73
C THR A 242 -13.81 -9.95 26.73
N THR A 243 -13.44 -10.28 27.96
CA THR A 243 -14.38 -10.43 29.09
C THR A 243 -14.39 -9.15 29.91
N HIS A 244 -15.57 -8.84 30.46
CA HIS A 244 -15.80 -7.71 31.35
C HIS A 244 -16.20 -8.19 32.73
N SER A 245 -15.54 -7.67 33.75
CA SER A 245 -15.91 -7.91 35.13
C SER A 245 -16.28 -6.61 35.83
N VAL A 246 -17.29 -6.66 36.67
CA VAL A 246 -17.71 -5.52 37.46
C VAL A 246 -17.49 -5.88 38.95
N SER A 247 -16.77 -5.02 39.64
CA SER A 247 -16.61 -5.10 41.07
C SER A 247 -17.26 -3.89 41.75
N SER A 248 -17.85 -4.10 42.91
CA SER A 248 -18.40 -2.99 43.70
C SER A 248 -17.85 -3.02 45.12
N LYS A 249 -17.51 -1.83 45.63
CA LYS A 249 -17.09 -1.65 47.01
C LYS A 249 -18.04 -0.67 47.69
N GLN A 250 -18.62 -1.11 48.79
CA GLN A 250 -19.45 -0.24 49.62
C GLN A 250 -18.56 0.69 50.46
N ILE A 251 -18.80 1.95 50.37
CA ILE A 251 -18.19 2.99 51.21
C ILE A 251 -19.30 3.71 51.99
N TYR A 252 -18.95 4.59 52.88
CA TYR A 252 -19.96 5.31 53.67
C TYR A 252 -20.97 6.01 52.75
N GLN A 253 -22.23 5.62 52.89
CA GLN A 253 -23.41 6.15 52.17
C GLN A 253 -23.47 5.95 50.65
N MET A 254 -22.52 5.22 50.01
CA MET A 254 -22.59 4.92 48.58
C MET A 254 -21.86 3.62 48.22
N THR A 255 -22.21 3.08 47.07
CA THR A 255 -21.48 1.97 46.45
C THR A 255 -20.65 2.47 45.28
N LEU A 256 -19.34 2.25 45.32
CA LEU A 256 -18.43 2.51 44.24
C LEU A 256 -18.34 1.26 43.35
N GLY A 257 -18.76 1.38 42.10
CA GLY A 257 -18.56 0.36 41.07
C GLY A 257 -17.28 0.63 40.28
N SER A 258 -16.53 -0.42 39.96
CA SER A 258 -15.45 -0.38 39.00
C SER A 258 -15.63 -1.51 38.00
N SER A 259 -15.33 -1.24 36.72
CA SER A 259 -15.30 -2.25 35.65
C SER A 259 -13.86 -2.47 35.20
N SER A 260 -13.52 -3.70 34.90
CA SER A 260 -12.28 -4.08 34.27
C SER A 260 -12.55 -4.98 33.06
N SER A 261 -11.68 -4.95 32.07
CA SER A 261 -11.71 -5.83 30.92
C SER A 261 -10.41 -6.62 30.82
N ALA A 262 -10.51 -7.87 30.39
CA ALA A 262 -9.37 -8.74 30.15
C ALA A 262 -9.57 -9.48 28.83
N LEU A 263 -8.52 -9.56 28.01
CA LEU A 263 -8.51 -10.37 26.81
C LEU A 263 -8.13 -11.80 27.17
N ASN A 264 -9.03 -12.75 26.88
CA ASN A 264 -8.76 -14.17 27.06
C ASN A 264 -8.00 -14.71 25.83
N GLN A 265 -7.15 -15.70 26.09
CA GLN A 265 -6.41 -16.39 25.03
C GLN A 265 -7.34 -17.33 24.26
N GLY A 266 -7.11 -17.43 22.94
CA GLY A 266 -7.75 -18.44 22.13
C GLY A 266 -7.09 -19.81 22.30
N SER A 267 -7.81 -20.88 21.96
CA SER A 267 -7.28 -22.25 22.01
C SER A 267 -8.01 -23.20 21.05
N PHE A 268 -7.36 -24.30 20.72
CA PHE A 268 -7.95 -25.46 20.05
C PHE A 268 -7.11 -26.71 20.31
N THR A 269 -7.69 -27.88 20.07
CA THR A 269 -6.96 -29.14 20.11
C THR A 269 -6.73 -29.62 18.68
N ALA A 270 -5.48 -29.87 18.31
CA ALA A 270 -5.11 -30.50 17.04
C ALA A 270 -4.77 -31.97 17.27
N TYR A 271 -5.24 -32.85 16.37
CA TYR A 271 -4.91 -34.26 16.36
C TYR A 271 -3.82 -34.47 15.32
N LEU A 272 -2.62 -34.78 15.78
CA LEU A 272 -1.42 -34.85 14.96
C LEU A 272 -1.27 -36.21 14.28
N GLN A 273 -0.56 -36.25 13.17
CA GLN A 273 -0.27 -37.48 12.45
C GLN A 273 0.85 -38.26 13.12
N ASP A 274 1.99 -37.61 13.38
CA ASP A 274 3.13 -38.21 14.05
C ASP A 274 3.65 -37.38 15.23
N GLY A 275 3.20 -36.15 15.38
CA GLY A 275 3.60 -35.23 16.43
C GLY A 275 5.02 -34.67 16.28
N ILE A 276 5.66 -34.88 15.13
CA ILE A 276 7.04 -34.42 14.83
C ILE A 276 7.11 -33.67 13.53
N SER A 277 6.56 -34.24 12.43
CA SER A 277 6.64 -33.67 11.08
C SER A 277 5.41 -32.88 10.65
N ASP A 278 4.37 -32.81 11.51
CA ASP A 278 3.16 -32.03 11.21
C ASP A 278 3.50 -30.56 10.94
N GLY A 279 3.01 -30.02 9.83
CA GLY A 279 3.32 -28.66 9.36
C GLY A 279 2.99 -27.56 10.38
N LEU A 280 1.94 -27.75 11.19
CA LEU A 280 1.58 -26.83 12.26
C LEU A 280 2.70 -26.66 13.30
N LEU A 281 3.49 -27.72 13.55
CA LEU A 281 4.56 -27.70 14.54
C LEU A 281 5.74 -26.81 14.15
N ALA A 282 5.99 -26.68 12.83
CA ALA A 282 7.06 -25.82 12.32
C ALA A 282 6.79 -24.33 12.61
N LEU A 283 5.52 -23.97 12.83
CA LEU A 283 5.07 -22.61 13.07
C LEU A 283 4.88 -22.29 14.56
N LYS A 284 5.31 -23.17 15.46
CA LYS A 284 5.31 -22.92 16.90
C LYS A 284 6.07 -21.62 17.22
N ASN A 285 5.46 -20.80 18.07
CA ASN A 285 5.95 -19.48 18.48
C ASN A 285 5.92 -18.39 17.38
N CYS A 286 5.38 -18.66 16.18
CA CYS A 286 5.07 -17.65 15.19
C CYS A 286 3.74 -16.96 15.51
N THR A 287 3.62 -15.69 15.16
CA THR A 287 2.35 -14.97 15.14
C THR A 287 1.67 -15.27 13.82
N LEU A 288 0.47 -15.85 13.87
CA LEU A 288 -0.26 -16.38 12.72
C LEU A 288 -1.70 -15.89 12.73
N PHE A 289 -2.29 -15.84 11.54
CA PHE A 289 -3.73 -15.74 11.41
C PHE A 289 -4.38 -17.12 11.49
N PHE A 290 -5.58 -17.16 12.10
CA PHE A 290 -6.43 -18.35 12.16
C PHE A 290 -7.83 -17.98 11.70
N LYS A 291 -8.45 -18.87 10.90
CA LYS A 291 -9.83 -18.78 10.47
C LYS A 291 -10.60 -20.00 11.01
N PHE A 292 -11.70 -19.75 11.68
CA PHE A 292 -12.61 -20.81 12.11
C PHE A 292 -13.92 -20.70 11.37
N PHE A 293 -14.29 -21.77 10.68
CA PHE A 293 -15.53 -21.91 9.94
C PHE A 293 -16.45 -22.86 10.70
N GLN A 294 -17.66 -22.43 11.02
CA GLN A 294 -18.68 -23.27 11.62
C GLN A 294 -19.17 -24.36 10.64
N ASN A 295 -19.06 -24.10 9.34
CA ASN A 295 -19.35 -25.04 8.28
C ASN A 295 -18.21 -25.01 7.26
N ALA A 296 -17.49 -26.14 7.14
CA ALA A 296 -16.34 -26.29 6.25
C ALA A 296 -16.66 -26.10 4.75
N LEU A 297 -17.92 -26.23 4.36
CA LEU A 297 -18.36 -26.05 2.97
C LEU A 297 -18.57 -24.58 2.59
N ASN A 298 -18.62 -23.70 3.56
CA ASN A 298 -18.85 -22.28 3.34
C ASN A 298 -17.53 -21.51 3.31
N SER A 299 -17.47 -20.46 2.51
CA SER A 299 -16.37 -19.48 2.52
C SER A 299 -16.58 -18.38 3.54
N THR A 300 -17.83 -18.12 3.93
CA THR A 300 -18.29 -17.16 4.93
C THR A 300 -19.56 -17.69 5.61
N PRO A 301 -19.94 -17.30 6.84
CA PRO A 301 -19.12 -16.51 7.77
C PRO A 301 -17.98 -17.32 8.41
N TYR A 302 -16.99 -16.63 8.92
CA TYR A 302 -15.91 -17.23 9.71
C TYR A 302 -15.42 -16.28 10.82
N ILE A 303 -14.78 -16.86 11.83
CA ILE A 303 -14.10 -16.10 12.89
C ILE A 303 -12.63 -15.96 12.49
N LEU A 304 -12.13 -14.72 12.47
CA LEU A 304 -10.74 -14.37 12.18
C LEU A 304 -10.05 -13.97 13.48
N THR A 305 -8.87 -14.53 13.73
CA THR A 305 -8.03 -14.11 14.84
C THR A 305 -6.56 -14.12 14.43
N GLN A 306 -5.75 -13.34 15.13
CA GLN A 306 -4.29 -13.34 14.98
C GLN A 306 -3.66 -13.47 16.37
N GLY A 307 -2.66 -14.35 16.47
CA GLY A 307 -1.93 -14.49 17.72
C GLY A 307 -0.74 -15.43 17.61
N LYS A 308 0.10 -15.41 18.64
CA LYS A 308 1.27 -16.27 18.73
C LYS A 308 0.83 -17.69 19.07
N LEU A 309 1.24 -18.64 18.23
CA LEU A 309 0.90 -20.06 18.40
C LEU A 309 1.76 -20.73 19.45
N GLY A 310 1.16 -21.15 20.57
CA GLY A 310 1.73 -22.06 21.56
C GLY A 310 1.29 -23.49 21.29
N ILE A 311 2.19 -24.48 21.45
CA ILE A 311 1.87 -25.90 21.22
C ILE A 311 2.43 -26.75 22.37
N THR A 312 1.55 -27.52 23.01
CA THR A 312 1.93 -28.55 23.97
C THR A 312 1.44 -29.90 23.49
N ARG A 313 2.37 -30.84 23.24
CA ARG A 313 2.05 -32.16 22.66
C ARG A 313 1.88 -33.21 23.76
N THR A 314 0.97 -34.16 23.52
CA THR A 314 0.76 -35.36 24.34
C THR A 314 0.84 -36.60 23.47
N PHE A 315 1.64 -37.57 23.89
CA PHE A 315 1.87 -38.85 23.23
C PHE A 315 1.27 -39.99 24.11
N PRO A 316 -0.03 -40.24 23.99
CA PRO A 316 -0.67 -41.28 24.80
C PRO A 316 -0.32 -42.68 24.24
N ALA A 317 -0.21 -43.66 25.12
CA ALA A 317 -0.06 -45.05 24.72
C ALA A 317 -1.39 -45.60 24.22
N GLY A 318 -1.44 -46.02 22.97
CA GLY A 318 -2.63 -46.64 22.36
C GLY A 318 -3.76 -45.72 21.97
N ASP A 319 -3.51 -44.40 21.96
CA ASP A 319 -4.47 -43.37 21.52
C ASP A 319 -3.82 -42.37 20.57
N GLN A 320 -4.61 -41.47 20.01
CA GLN A 320 -4.15 -40.48 19.01
C GLN A 320 -3.27 -39.39 19.67
N ILE A 321 -2.18 -39.03 19.00
CA ILE A 321 -1.31 -37.94 19.44
C ILE A 321 -2.08 -36.62 19.34
N THR A 322 -2.06 -35.82 20.38
CA THR A 322 -2.74 -34.53 20.44
C THR A 322 -1.80 -33.40 20.73
N ALA A 323 -2.18 -32.21 20.27
CA ALA A 323 -1.55 -30.94 20.60
C ALA A 323 -2.59 -29.97 21.15
N ALA A 324 -2.41 -29.56 22.38
CA ALA A 324 -3.11 -28.40 22.92
C ALA A 324 -2.45 -27.13 22.35
N CYS A 325 -3.20 -26.43 21.50
CA CYS A 325 -2.77 -25.21 20.85
C CYS A 325 -3.37 -24.01 21.56
N THR A 326 -2.54 -23.01 21.83
CA THR A 326 -2.96 -21.72 22.39
C THR A 326 -2.70 -20.61 21.37
N ILE A 327 -3.61 -19.65 21.30
CA ILE A 327 -3.49 -18.46 20.45
C ILE A 327 -3.36 -17.27 21.39
N SER A 328 -2.11 -16.81 21.58
CA SER A 328 -1.83 -15.62 22.39
C SER A 328 -2.07 -14.38 21.54
N ALA A 329 -3.30 -13.90 21.53
CA ALA A 329 -3.77 -12.78 20.74
C ALA A 329 -3.58 -11.44 21.47
N GLU A 330 -3.37 -10.38 20.69
CA GLU A 330 -3.29 -8.99 21.17
C GLU A 330 -4.65 -8.26 21.08
N ALA A 331 -5.60 -8.84 20.36
CA ALA A 331 -6.96 -8.34 20.19
C ALA A 331 -7.98 -9.48 20.19
N ALA A 332 -9.23 -9.16 20.50
CA ALA A 332 -10.33 -10.10 20.37
C ALA A 332 -10.51 -10.55 18.91
N ALA A 333 -11.08 -11.76 18.73
CA ALA A 333 -11.43 -12.27 17.42
C ALA A 333 -12.49 -11.39 16.75
N SER A 334 -12.48 -11.35 15.41
CA SER A 334 -13.48 -10.68 14.59
C SER A 334 -14.35 -11.69 13.85
N GLU A 335 -15.63 -11.36 13.71
CA GLU A 335 -16.57 -12.11 12.88
C GLU A 335 -16.57 -11.50 11.48
N VAL A 336 -16.24 -12.32 10.47
CA VAL A 336 -16.31 -11.93 9.06
C VAL A 336 -17.61 -12.51 8.48
N ASN A 337 -18.54 -11.62 8.20
CA ASN A 337 -19.81 -11.94 7.57
C ASN A 337 -19.66 -11.76 6.06
N GLY A 338 -20.26 -12.66 5.26
CA GLY A 338 -20.23 -12.60 3.80
C GLY A 338 -21.17 -11.58 3.20
#